data_db06877184bfa5be38961d6b68ddfcbd
#
_entry.id   db06877184bfa5be38961d6b68ddfcbd
#
_cell.length_a   1.000
_cell.length_b   1.000
_cell.length_c   1.000
_cell.angle_alpha   90.00
_cell.angle_beta   90.00
_cell.angle_gamma   90.00
#
_symmetry.space_group_name_H-M   'P 1'
#
loop_
_entity.id
_entity.type
_entity.pdbx_description
1 polymer ?
#
loop_
_entity_poly.entity_id
_entity_poly.type
_entity_poly.pdbx_seq_one_letter_code
_entity_poly.pdbx_strand_id
1 'polypeptide(L)'
;MQKKISTSLVASLLLATTNLFSAQSLEPITVTSATKSTQSIKDVTSNVEVITKEEIEERHYSSVVEALNTLSGISIVNNGSFGASSSVYLRGNDSKRVLVLIDGIRYNDITGTSGAPFEHLMMDDIEQIEVVKGAQSGIWGADASAGVINIITKTAKTGTHGDATVEYGSFNSKKYGMNVSHKTDKYYVNGSVYKTDTDGYSSFLAKKSSINYGKRGDELGLEDDGYENITTNLKAGYNIDDANKVEIAHTIIDVDSNFDNSSSDALNTSTTKDKFSTISYQNKIDFATTDIYAKKSDFDRKYHYPAYNSTSYFEGTVNEYGLKTNIPYQNDNAFLVLGTDFKSFEHENDINEKYNNKALFITNSNKLNNAKTIITESLRTDAYDKFDDKTTGKVGIKQYIWNELNVSSNYGTAYNVPTLYNLYSDYGDKNLNPEKTKGYDLGVEYLGLSATYFNTKIDDMIDFDTNTYKYGNLDGISNLKGYEIAYKKDVNEDTFINLNYTHLITEDA
;
A
#
# COMPACT_ATOMS: atom_id res chain seq x y z
N MET A 1 -36.42 22.52 -12.45
CA MET A 1 -35.72 23.82 -12.38
C MET A 1 -34.25 23.56 -12.10
N GLN A 2 -33.42 23.53 -13.13
CA GLN A 2 -31.97 23.38 -13.02
C GLN A 2 -31.36 24.71 -12.61
N LYS A 3 -30.76 24.81 -11.42
CA LYS A 3 -29.96 25.98 -11.05
C LYS A 3 -28.59 25.87 -11.71
N LYS A 4 -28.33 26.75 -12.67
CA LYS A 4 -26.96 27.00 -13.19
C LYS A 4 -26.12 27.58 -12.04
N ILE A 5 -25.16 26.83 -11.57
CA ILE A 5 -24.11 27.34 -10.68
C ILE A 5 -23.13 28.11 -11.58
N SER A 6 -22.98 29.41 -11.32
CA SER A 6 -22.17 30.30 -12.15
C SER A 6 -20.67 29.97 -11.96
N THR A 7 -19.99 29.77 -13.08
CA THR A 7 -18.54 29.51 -13.23
C THR A 7 -17.64 30.69 -12.82
N SER A 8 -18.18 31.72 -12.21
CA SER A 8 -17.41 32.95 -11.83
C SER A 8 -16.76 32.92 -10.45
N LEU A 9 -17.01 31.88 -9.62
CA LEU A 9 -16.43 31.83 -8.26
C LEU A 9 -15.05 31.14 -8.20
N VAL A 10 -14.67 30.38 -9.22
CA VAL A 10 -13.38 29.66 -9.25
C VAL A 10 -12.23 30.52 -9.74
N ALA A 11 -12.50 31.57 -10.51
CA ALA A 11 -11.49 32.44 -11.09
C ALA A 11 -10.96 33.52 -10.13
N SER A 12 -11.64 33.82 -9.04
CA SER A 12 -11.25 34.89 -8.11
C SER A 12 -10.37 34.46 -6.95
N LEU A 13 -10.16 33.15 -6.74
CA LEU A 13 -9.26 32.63 -5.67
C LEU A 13 -7.79 32.50 -6.10
N LEU A 14 -7.47 32.73 -7.38
CA LEU A 14 -6.14 32.49 -7.96
C LEU A 14 -5.22 33.72 -7.97
N LEU A 15 -5.62 34.87 -7.41
CA LEU A 15 -4.88 36.14 -7.57
C LEU A 15 -4.36 36.81 -6.30
N ALA A 16 -4.40 36.17 -5.16
CA ALA A 16 -3.86 36.77 -3.94
C ALA A 16 -2.96 35.78 -3.19
N THR A 17 -1.65 35.81 -3.48
CA THR A 17 -0.57 35.67 -2.48
C THR A 17 0.80 35.59 -3.15
N THR A 18 1.39 36.75 -3.47
CA THR A 18 2.85 36.85 -3.54
C THR A 18 3.32 37.37 -2.18
N ASN A 19 3.60 36.49 -1.27
CA ASN A 19 4.43 36.80 -0.10
C ASN A 19 5.63 35.87 -0.11
N LEU A 20 6.78 36.49 -0.27
CA LEU A 20 8.09 35.91 -0.10
C LEU A 20 8.26 35.44 1.35
N PHE A 21 8.11 34.14 1.59
CA PHE A 21 8.67 33.50 2.77
C PHE A 21 9.92 32.73 2.34
N SER A 22 10.99 32.91 3.08
CA SER A 22 12.24 32.17 2.95
C SER A 22 11.91 30.68 3.11
N ALA A 23 11.93 29.94 2.02
CA ALA A 23 11.78 28.49 2.07
C ALA A 23 13.00 27.94 2.82
N GLN A 24 12.78 27.45 4.03
CA GLN A 24 13.70 26.52 4.64
C GLN A 24 13.80 25.33 3.66
N SER A 25 15.00 25.00 3.23
CA SER A 25 15.20 23.88 2.30
C SER A 25 14.91 22.58 3.06
N LEU A 26 13.67 22.15 2.99
CA LEU A 26 13.28 20.80 3.43
C LEU A 26 14.09 19.78 2.63
N GLU A 27 14.52 18.72 3.26
CA GLU A 27 15.17 17.61 2.54
C GLU A 27 14.23 17.13 1.43
N PRO A 28 14.76 16.86 0.22
CA PRO A 28 13.89 16.43 -0.87
C PRO A 28 13.24 15.09 -0.55
N ILE A 29 11.91 15.04 -0.61
CA ILE A 29 11.15 13.79 -0.46
C ILE A 29 11.65 12.81 -1.51
N THR A 30 12.11 11.64 -1.07
CA THR A 30 12.56 10.56 -1.92
C THR A 30 11.59 9.39 -1.89
N VAL A 31 11.47 8.70 -3.02
CA VAL A 31 10.61 7.52 -3.17
C VAL A 31 11.37 6.39 -3.88
N THR A 32 11.03 5.17 -3.53
CA THR A 32 11.64 3.95 -4.07
C THR A 32 10.64 3.08 -4.83
N SER A 33 9.38 3.11 -4.44
CA SER A 33 8.35 2.20 -4.98
C SER A 33 8.01 2.45 -6.46
N ALA A 34 8.30 3.63 -6.99
CA ALA A 34 8.00 3.96 -8.38
C ALA A 34 8.92 3.27 -9.41
N THR A 35 10.15 2.86 -9.02
CA THR A 35 11.15 2.29 -9.97
C THR A 35 12.05 1.21 -9.36
N LYS A 36 11.85 0.83 -8.10
CA LYS A 36 12.80 0.03 -7.29
C LYS A 36 14.18 0.69 -7.09
N SER A 37 14.29 1.99 -7.38
CA SER A 37 15.49 2.81 -7.14
C SER A 37 15.08 4.09 -6.41
N THR A 38 15.85 4.49 -5.41
CA THR A 38 15.59 5.74 -4.67
C THR A 38 15.82 6.94 -5.56
N GLN A 39 14.82 7.81 -5.65
CA GLN A 39 14.87 9.04 -6.44
C GLN A 39 14.00 10.14 -5.81
N SER A 40 14.27 11.39 -6.14
CA SER A 40 13.40 12.50 -5.75
C SER A 40 11.99 12.33 -6.32
N ILE A 41 10.95 12.62 -5.55
CA ILE A 41 9.56 12.61 -6.03
C ILE A 41 9.36 13.52 -7.25
N LYS A 42 10.15 14.60 -7.36
CA LYS A 42 10.12 15.50 -8.52
C LYS A 42 10.56 14.81 -9.82
N ASP A 43 11.41 13.80 -9.72
CA ASP A 43 11.95 13.05 -10.85
C ASP A 43 11.10 11.83 -11.24
N VAL A 44 9.98 11.58 -10.53
CA VAL A 44 9.07 10.47 -10.81
C VAL A 44 8.03 10.85 -11.84
N THR A 45 7.85 10.03 -12.87
CA THR A 45 6.83 10.22 -13.90
C THR A 45 5.45 9.73 -13.46
N SER A 46 5.40 8.70 -12.59
CA SER A 46 4.16 8.13 -12.04
C SER A 46 3.43 9.14 -11.17
N ASN A 47 2.11 8.99 -11.08
CA ASN A 47 1.33 9.67 -10.05
C ASN A 47 1.67 9.06 -8.68
N VAL A 48 2.37 9.80 -7.85
CA VAL A 48 2.82 9.36 -6.52
C VAL A 48 2.37 10.37 -5.48
N GLU A 49 1.77 9.88 -4.42
CA GLU A 49 1.55 10.64 -3.18
C GLU A 49 2.38 10.03 -2.05
N VAL A 50 2.88 10.88 -1.17
CA VAL A 50 3.68 10.49 -0.02
C VAL A 50 3.07 11.11 1.23
N ILE A 51 2.90 10.29 2.26
CA ILE A 51 2.67 10.76 3.62
C ILE A 51 4.04 10.74 4.30
N THR A 52 4.55 11.92 4.60
CA THR A 52 5.90 12.09 5.14
C THR A 52 5.91 11.89 6.65
N LYS A 53 7.11 11.75 7.20
CA LYS A 53 7.33 11.67 8.63
C LYS A 53 6.75 12.88 9.36
N GLU A 54 7.00 14.07 8.83
CA GLU A 54 6.51 15.34 9.40
C GLU A 54 4.98 15.35 9.43
N GLU A 55 4.32 14.94 8.33
CA GLU A 55 2.87 14.84 8.28
C GLU A 55 2.32 13.81 9.28
N ILE A 56 3.01 12.69 9.50
CA ILE A 56 2.64 11.67 10.50
C ILE A 56 2.76 12.24 11.92
N GLU A 57 3.88 12.90 12.22
CA GLU A 57 4.15 13.48 13.55
C GLU A 57 3.20 14.64 13.88
N GLU A 58 2.81 15.46 12.91
CA GLU A 58 1.91 16.59 13.11
C GLU A 58 0.44 16.18 13.23
N ARG A 59 0.01 15.16 12.50
CA ARG A 59 -1.40 14.77 12.43
C ARG A 59 -1.80 13.69 13.40
N HIS A 60 -0.84 12.99 13.99
CA HIS A 60 -1.08 11.93 14.97
C HIS A 60 -2.08 10.87 14.50
N TYR A 61 -1.95 10.41 13.26
CA TYR A 61 -2.79 9.32 12.75
C TYR A 61 -2.65 8.07 13.62
N SER A 62 -3.76 7.42 13.92
CA SER A 62 -3.78 6.19 14.73
C SER A 62 -3.44 4.95 13.90
N SER A 63 -3.83 4.93 12.62
CA SER A 63 -3.64 3.79 11.73
C SER A 63 -3.27 4.22 10.31
N VAL A 64 -2.72 3.29 9.54
CA VAL A 64 -2.43 3.50 8.10
C VAL A 64 -3.72 3.80 7.32
N VAL A 65 -4.83 3.17 7.69
CA VAL A 65 -6.14 3.40 7.08
C VAL A 65 -6.56 4.86 7.20
N GLU A 66 -6.41 5.45 8.38
CA GLU A 66 -6.72 6.86 8.61
C GLU A 66 -5.84 7.79 7.77
N ALA A 67 -4.54 7.53 7.74
CA ALA A 67 -3.60 8.31 6.94
C ALA A 67 -3.89 8.21 5.44
N LEU A 68 -4.14 7.02 4.92
CA LEU A 68 -4.48 6.79 3.50
C LEU A 68 -5.78 7.49 3.10
N ASN A 69 -6.76 7.62 3.99
CA ASN A 69 -8.04 8.28 3.71
C ASN A 69 -7.89 9.79 3.44
N THR A 70 -6.73 10.38 3.70
CA THR A 70 -6.44 11.79 3.39
C THR A 70 -5.92 12.00 1.97
N LEU A 71 -5.67 10.93 1.21
CA LEU A 71 -5.11 10.98 -0.13
C LEU A 71 -6.20 10.97 -1.21
N SER A 72 -5.91 11.58 -2.35
CA SER A 72 -6.83 11.55 -3.49
C SER A 72 -6.92 10.14 -4.09
N GLY A 73 -8.07 9.78 -4.67
CA GLY A 73 -8.28 8.48 -5.32
C GLY A 73 -8.32 7.29 -4.38
N ILE A 74 -8.27 7.50 -3.08
CA ILE A 74 -8.45 6.45 -2.07
C ILE A 74 -9.83 6.58 -1.45
N SER A 75 -10.49 5.44 -1.29
CA SER A 75 -11.70 5.32 -0.49
C SER A 75 -11.62 4.08 0.39
N ILE A 76 -12.21 4.16 1.57
CA ILE A 76 -12.09 3.13 2.59
C ILE A 76 -13.48 2.69 3.02
N VAL A 77 -13.66 1.39 3.12
CA VAL A 77 -14.84 0.78 3.75
C VAL A 77 -14.35 0.04 4.98
N ASN A 78 -14.81 0.47 6.14
CA ASN A 78 -14.56 -0.18 7.41
C ASN A 78 -15.85 -0.87 7.87
N ASN A 79 -15.76 -2.14 8.24
CA ASN A 79 -16.91 -2.99 8.56
C ASN A 79 -17.25 -3.03 10.05
N GLY A 80 -16.63 -2.21 10.89
CA GLY A 80 -16.91 -2.26 12.31
C GLY A 80 -16.12 -1.27 13.17
N SER A 81 -15.82 -1.67 14.39
CA SER A 81 -15.02 -0.92 15.34
C SER A 81 -13.53 -0.91 14.97
N PHE A 82 -12.69 -0.39 15.83
CA PHE A 82 -11.24 -0.37 15.62
C PHE A 82 -10.72 -1.82 15.45
N GLY A 83 -9.93 -2.07 14.39
CA GLY A 83 -9.43 -3.41 14.06
C GLY A 83 -10.39 -4.29 13.25
N ALA A 84 -11.62 -3.84 12.99
CA ALA A 84 -12.52 -4.52 12.07
C ALA A 84 -12.01 -4.45 10.64
N SER A 85 -12.32 -5.49 9.83
CA SER A 85 -11.89 -5.63 8.45
C SER A 85 -12.10 -4.34 7.65
N SER A 86 -11.02 -3.86 7.04
CA SER A 86 -10.96 -2.60 6.30
C SER A 86 -10.53 -2.83 4.86
N SER A 87 -11.38 -2.44 3.92
CA SER A 87 -11.07 -2.48 2.49
C SER A 87 -10.61 -1.11 2.00
N VAL A 88 -9.41 -1.07 1.41
CA VAL A 88 -8.85 0.12 0.78
C VAL A 88 -9.02 0.02 -0.72
N TYR A 89 -9.74 0.96 -1.29
CA TYR A 89 -9.95 1.07 -2.74
C TYR A 89 -9.06 2.16 -3.31
N LEU A 90 -8.27 1.83 -4.33
CA LEU A 90 -7.44 2.77 -5.06
C LEU A 90 -8.02 3.00 -6.46
N ARG A 91 -8.54 4.21 -6.73
CA ARG A 91 -9.25 4.55 -7.97
C ARG A 91 -10.38 3.56 -8.30
N GLY A 92 -11.10 3.11 -7.25
CA GLY A 92 -12.18 2.13 -7.36
C GLY A 92 -11.74 0.67 -7.47
N ASN A 93 -10.45 0.39 -7.57
CA ASN A 93 -9.94 -0.98 -7.50
C ASN A 93 -9.82 -1.42 -6.03
N ASP A 94 -10.26 -2.61 -5.73
CA ASP A 94 -10.17 -3.18 -4.39
C ASP A 94 -8.72 -3.55 -3.98
N SER A 95 -8.52 -3.80 -2.69
CA SER A 95 -7.21 -4.04 -2.08
C SER A 95 -6.47 -5.26 -2.66
N LYS A 96 -7.16 -6.24 -3.25
CA LYS A 96 -6.52 -7.40 -3.91
C LYS A 96 -5.73 -7.02 -5.17
N ARG A 97 -5.99 -5.85 -5.76
CA ARG A 97 -5.31 -5.30 -6.94
C ARG A 97 -4.26 -4.24 -6.61
N VAL A 98 -4.05 -3.98 -5.31
CA VAL A 98 -3.05 -3.06 -4.79
C VAL A 98 -1.96 -3.86 -4.10
N LEU A 99 -0.73 -3.77 -4.58
CA LEU A 99 0.40 -4.39 -3.89
C LEU A 99 0.77 -3.56 -2.67
N VAL A 100 0.70 -4.16 -1.49
CA VAL A 100 1.08 -3.53 -0.23
C VAL A 100 2.40 -4.13 0.25
N LEU A 101 3.32 -3.27 0.63
CA LEU A 101 4.66 -3.63 1.09
C LEU A 101 4.94 -3.00 2.46
N ILE A 102 5.63 -3.72 3.33
CA ILE A 102 6.28 -3.18 4.54
C ILE A 102 7.78 -3.31 4.33
N ASP A 103 8.50 -2.18 4.24
CA ASP A 103 9.95 -2.15 3.91
C ASP A 103 10.30 -2.97 2.65
N GLY A 104 9.40 -2.93 1.65
CA GLY A 104 9.54 -3.68 0.42
C GLY A 104 9.28 -5.19 0.53
N ILE A 105 8.78 -5.69 1.66
CA ILE A 105 8.31 -7.08 1.85
C ILE A 105 6.81 -7.13 1.60
N ARG A 106 6.31 -8.10 0.85
CA ARG A 106 4.88 -8.26 0.56
C ARG A 106 4.05 -8.44 1.82
N TYR A 107 2.99 -7.64 1.94
CA TYR A 107 1.99 -7.70 3.00
C TYR A 107 0.61 -8.22 2.52
N ASN A 108 0.40 -8.41 1.22
CA ASN A 108 -0.84 -9.00 0.72
C ASN A 108 -0.96 -10.45 1.20
N ASP A 109 -2.02 -10.74 1.96
CA ASP A 109 -2.34 -12.09 2.44
C ASP A 109 -2.79 -12.98 1.28
N ILE A 110 -2.07 -14.06 1.07
CA ILE A 110 -2.31 -15.03 -0.01
C ILE A 110 -3.33 -16.13 0.37
N THR A 111 -3.70 -16.20 1.65
CA THR A 111 -4.59 -17.24 2.19
C THR A 111 -6.06 -16.90 1.96
N GLY A 112 -6.37 -15.65 1.62
CA GLY A 112 -7.70 -15.16 1.33
C GLY A 112 -7.82 -14.52 -0.04
N THR A 113 -8.77 -13.60 -0.17
CA THR A 113 -9.06 -12.85 -1.40
C THR A 113 -9.07 -11.34 -1.17
N SER A 114 -8.90 -10.90 0.05
CA SER A 114 -9.08 -9.49 0.47
C SER A 114 -7.86 -8.61 0.20
N GLY A 115 -6.71 -9.20 -0.12
CA GLY A 115 -5.45 -8.46 -0.27
C GLY A 115 -4.76 -8.25 1.09
N ALA A 116 -4.28 -7.03 1.36
CA ALA A 116 -3.60 -6.72 2.62
C ALA A 116 -4.60 -6.43 3.75
N PRO A 117 -4.39 -6.94 4.97
CA PRO A 117 -5.21 -6.65 6.15
C PRO A 117 -4.84 -5.28 6.74
N PHE A 118 -5.31 -4.20 6.11
CA PHE A 118 -4.97 -2.83 6.48
C PHE A 118 -5.37 -2.44 7.90
N GLU A 119 -6.38 -3.08 8.46
CA GLU A 119 -6.90 -2.87 9.82
C GLU A 119 -5.86 -3.13 10.91
N HIS A 120 -4.81 -3.88 10.61
CA HIS A 120 -3.76 -4.23 11.58
C HIS A 120 -2.51 -3.34 11.48
N LEU A 121 -2.49 -2.38 10.55
CA LEU A 121 -1.35 -1.49 10.32
C LEU A 121 -1.47 -0.21 11.19
N MET A 122 -0.73 -0.18 12.29
CA MET A 122 -0.65 0.98 13.20
C MET A 122 0.43 1.96 12.73
N MET A 123 0.28 3.26 13.08
CA MET A 123 1.20 4.32 12.62
C MET A 123 2.48 4.47 13.44
N ASP A 124 2.58 3.82 14.59
CA ASP A 124 3.59 4.13 15.63
C ASP A 124 5.05 4.01 15.18
N ASP A 125 5.35 3.02 14.33
CA ASP A 125 6.71 2.76 13.82
C ASP A 125 6.89 3.12 12.34
N ILE A 126 5.96 3.89 11.78
CA ILE A 126 6.01 4.27 10.36
C ILE A 126 6.74 5.61 10.22
N GLU A 127 7.65 5.68 9.28
CA GLU A 127 8.39 6.88 8.89
C GLU A 127 7.83 7.54 7.64
N GLN A 128 7.34 6.72 6.68
CA GLN A 128 6.81 7.22 5.40
C GLN A 128 5.86 6.21 4.78
N ILE A 129 4.84 6.69 4.07
CA ILE A 129 3.97 5.86 3.22
C ILE A 129 4.06 6.40 1.80
N GLU A 130 4.47 5.56 0.85
CA GLU A 130 4.50 5.87 -0.58
C GLU A 130 3.31 5.21 -1.26
N VAL A 131 2.50 5.98 -1.99
CA VAL A 131 1.38 5.48 -2.79
C VAL A 131 1.62 5.79 -4.25
N VAL A 132 1.93 4.75 -5.04
CA VAL A 132 2.11 4.85 -6.49
C VAL A 132 0.86 4.35 -7.18
N LYS A 133 0.16 5.22 -7.89
CA LYS A 133 -1.11 4.91 -8.52
C LYS A 133 -0.95 4.42 -9.96
N GLY A 134 -1.92 3.61 -10.41
CA GLY A 134 -1.96 3.04 -11.76
C GLY A 134 -1.14 1.76 -11.91
N ALA A 135 -1.09 1.20 -13.13
CA ALA A 135 -0.45 -0.07 -13.43
C ALA A 135 1.06 -0.08 -13.15
N GLN A 136 1.51 -0.94 -12.23
CA GLN A 136 2.91 -1.05 -11.78
C GLN A 136 3.50 -2.46 -11.96
N SER A 137 2.79 -3.40 -12.61
CA SER A 137 3.30 -4.77 -12.78
C SER A 137 4.57 -4.85 -13.62
N GLY A 138 4.82 -3.88 -14.52
CA GLY A 138 6.10 -3.77 -15.24
C GLY A 138 7.32 -3.56 -14.34
N ILE A 139 7.12 -3.28 -13.04
CA ILE A 139 8.17 -3.09 -12.04
C ILE A 139 8.07 -4.16 -10.95
N TRP A 140 6.85 -4.42 -10.43
CA TRP A 140 6.62 -5.23 -9.23
C TRP A 140 6.07 -6.63 -9.51
N GLY A 141 5.50 -6.89 -10.71
CA GLY A 141 4.81 -8.13 -11.05
C GLY A 141 3.34 -8.11 -10.63
N ALA A 142 2.81 -9.27 -10.31
CA ALA A 142 1.41 -9.47 -9.92
C ALA A 142 0.98 -8.59 -8.74
N ASP A 143 -0.33 -8.35 -8.61
CA ASP A 143 -1.04 -7.59 -7.57
C ASP A 143 -0.80 -6.06 -7.62
N ALA A 144 0.15 -5.58 -8.43
CA ALA A 144 0.38 -4.16 -8.65
C ALA A 144 -0.43 -3.62 -9.84
N SER A 145 -1.66 -4.08 -10.04
CA SER A 145 -2.49 -3.70 -11.20
C SER A 145 -3.19 -2.36 -11.01
N ALA A 146 -3.56 -1.99 -9.81
CA ALA A 146 -4.11 -0.69 -9.46
C ALA A 146 -3.06 0.28 -8.92
N GLY A 147 -2.00 -0.24 -8.30
CA GLY A 147 -0.93 0.55 -7.70
C GLY A 147 -0.10 -0.20 -6.69
N VAL A 148 0.76 0.55 -6.00
CA VAL A 148 1.62 0.04 -4.93
C VAL A 148 1.51 0.98 -3.73
N ILE A 149 1.32 0.44 -2.55
CA ILE A 149 1.44 1.14 -1.27
C ILE A 149 2.65 0.55 -0.55
N ASN A 150 3.67 1.35 -0.31
CA ASN A 150 4.88 0.93 0.40
C ASN A 150 4.98 1.67 1.74
N ILE A 151 4.92 0.91 2.82
CA ILE A 151 5.00 1.38 4.19
C ILE A 151 6.45 1.24 4.63
N ILE A 152 7.08 2.34 4.97
CA ILE A 152 8.48 2.40 5.38
C ILE A 152 8.51 2.63 6.89
N THR A 153 9.10 1.69 7.62
CA THR A 153 9.21 1.80 9.08
C THR A 153 10.45 2.59 9.49
N LYS A 154 10.44 3.15 10.69
CA LYS A 154 11.50 4.00 11.23
C LYS A 154 12.88 3.38 11.10
N THR A 155 13.86 4.22 10.81
CA THR A 155 15.27 3.85 10.68
C THR A 155 16.13 4.52 11.75
N ALA A 156 17.26 3.90 12.09
CA ALA A 156 18.17 4.44 13.10
C ALA A 156 18.86 5.72 12.62
N LYS A 157 18.82 6.79 13.40
CA LYS A 157 19.61 8.02 13.23
C LYS A 157 20.96 7.88 13.93
N THR A 158 21.97 8.63 13.47
CA THR A 158 23.32 8.65 14.05
C THR A 158 23.26 8.97 15.55
N GLY A 159 23.97 8.20 16.37
CA GLY A 159 23.92 8.26 17.82
C GLY A 159 22.92 7.28 18.43
N THR A 160 22.58 7.48 19.69
CA THR A 160 21.56 6.69 20.40
C THR A 160 20.32 7.52 20.59
N HIS A 161 19.18 7.01 20.15
CA HIS A 161 17.88 7.65 20.26
C HIS A 161 16.87 6.66 20.85
N GLY A 162 15.86 7.21 21.49
CA GLY A 162 14.73 6.41 22.00
C GLY A 162 13.54 7.30 22.27
N ASP A 163 12.37 6.75 22.06
CA ASP A 163 11.10 7.36 22.42
C ASP A 163 10.20 6.34 23.11
N ALA A 164 9.30 6.84 23.94
CA ALA A 164 8.28 6.04 24.57
C ALA A 164 6.95 6.77 24.48
N THR A 165 5.89 6.05 24.14
CA THR A 165 4.54 6.56 23.95
C THR A 165 3.60 5.93 24.97
N VAL A 166 2.74 6.74 25.58
CA VAL A 166 1.60 6.31 26.38
C VAL A 166 0.42 7.18 25.98
N GLU A 167 -0.66 6.55 25.51
CA GLU A 167 -1.88 7.24 25.12
C GLU A 167 -3.08 6.60 25.81
N TYR A 168 -4.11 7.40 26.07
CA TYR A 168 -5.40 6.95 26.59
C TYR A 168 -6.52 7.69 25.84
N GLY A 169 -7.54 6.97 25.39
CA GLY A 169 -8.61 7.50 24.55
C GLY A 169 -9.99 6.94 24.85
N SER A 170 -10.94 7.26 23.99
CA SER A 170 -12.31 6.75 24.04
C SER A 170 -12.34 5.23 23.95
N PHE A 171 -13.45 4.62 24.39
CA PHE A 171 -13.63 3.17 24.40
C PHE A 171 -12.53 2.43 25.20
N ASN A 172 -12.08 3.03 26.30
CA ASN A 172 -10.99 2.53 27.14
C ASN A 172 -9.70 2.23 26.35
N SER A 173 -9.51 2.91 25.19
CA SER A 173 -8.34 2.69 24.35
C SER A 173 -7.06 3.09 25.07
N LYS A 174 -6.06 2.24 25.00
CA LYS A 174 -4.73 2.41 25.58
C LYS A 174 -3.68 2.07 24.57
N LYS A 175 -2.66 2.89 24.47
CA LYS A 175 -1.49 2.61 23.65
C LYS A 175 -0.23 2.74 24.49
N TYR A 176 0.66 1.80 24.33
CA TYR A 176 1.96 1.77 24.97
C TYR A 176 2.99 1.41 23.93
N GLY A 177 4.09 2.14 23.88
CA GLY A 177 5.12 1.83 22.92
C GLY A 177 6.48 2.33 23.33
N MET A 178 7.49 1.73 22.77
CA MET A 178 8.88 2.18 22.86
C MET A 178 9.63 1.84 21.58
N ASN A 179 10.51 2.75 21.21
CA ASN A 179 11.51 2.54 20.17
C ASN A 179 12.89 2.88 20.76
N VAL A 180 13.89 2.10 20.43
CA VAL A 180 15.29 2.37 20.76
C VAL A 180 16.14 2.08 19.55
N SER A 181 17.00 3.03 19.19
CA SER A 181 17.90 2.90 18.06
C SER A 181 19.31 3.39 18.39
N HIS A 182 20.30 2.76 17.75
CA HIS A 182 21.69 3.20 17.83
C HIS A 182 22.34 3.03 16.46
N LYS A 183 23.04 4.07 15.98
CA LYS A 183 23.74 4.05 14.70
C LYS A 183 25.12 4.69 14.82
N THR A 184 26.08 3.98 14.27
CA THR A 184 27.46 4.44 14.05
C THR A 184 27.78 4.37 12.56
N ASP A 185 28.99 4.74 12.17
CA ASP A 185 29.43 4.57 10.77
C ASP A 185 29.52 3.10 10.37
N LYS A 186 29.68 2.19 11.33
CA LYS A 186 29.91 0.76 11.08
C LYS A 186 28.68 -0.11 11.19
N TYR A 187 27.74 0.21 12.08
CA TYR A 187 26.54 -0.57 12.28
C TYR A 187 25.38 0.27 12.78
N TYR A 188 24.18 -0.25 12.61
CA TYR A 188 23.00 0.27 13.29
C TYR A 188 22.13 -0.87 13.80
N VAL A 189 21.35 -0.56 14.83
CA VAL A 189 20.24 -1.36 15.32
C VAL A 189 19.06 -0.45 15.61
N ASN A 190 17.85 -0.92 15.32
CA ASN A 190 16.58 -0.28 15.68
C ASN A 190 15.65 -1.37 16.19
N GLY A 191 15.01 -1.16 17.32
CA GLY A 191 14.02 -2.08 17.88
C GLY A 191 12.85 -1.30 18.44
N SER A 192 11.64 -1.73 18.11
CA SER A 192 10.41 -1.14 18.62
C SER A 192 9.40 -2.20 19.02
N VAL A 193 8.57 -1.86 19.99
CA VAL A 193 7.38 -2.60 20.38
C VAL A 193 6.26 -1.61 20.71
N TYR A 194 5.11 -1.81 20.11
CA TYR A 194 3.90 -1.02 20.36
C TYR A 194 2.73 -1.96 20.63
N LYS A 195 1.94 -1.62 21.63
CA LYS A 195 0.70 -2.31 21.97
C LYS A 195 -0.44 -1.30 21.95
N THR A 196 -1.50 -1.62 21.20
CA THR A 196 -2.78 -0.93 21.20
C THR A 196 -3.84 -1.89 21.74
N ASP A 197 -4.63 -1.43 22.70
CA ASP A 197 -5.71 -2.18 23.34
C ASP A 197 -6.93 -1.27 23.44
N THR A 198 -8.12 -1.77 23.08
CA THR A 198 -9.39 -1.03 23.18
C THR A 198 -10.55 -1.99 23.39
N ASP A 199 -11.50 -1.58 24.21
CA ASP A 199 -12.77 -2.32 24.37
C ASP A 199 -13.62 -2.24 23.07
N GLY A 200 -13.39 -1.20 22.23
CA GLY A 200 -14.14 -1.01 21.00
C GLY A 200 -15.61 -0.63 21.24
N TYR A 201 -16.44 -0.99 20.30
CA TYR A 201 -17.91 -0.88 20.38
C TYR A 201 -18.55 -1.90 19.44
N SER A 202 -19.74 -2.41 19.79
CA SER A 202 -20.49 -3.26 18.87
C SER A 202 -20.87 -2.49 17.60
N SER A 203 -20.51 -3.02 16.45
CA SER A 203 -20.86 -2.45 15.15
C SER A 203 -22.26 -2.85 14.68
N PHE A 204 -22.96 -3.69 15.46
CA PHE A 204 -24.28 -4.18 15.13
C PHE A 204 -25.30 -3.03 15.00
N LEU A 205 -26.06 -3.05 13.90
CA LEU A 205 -27.19 -2.17 13.65
C LEU A 205 -28.45 -2.99 13.33
N ALA A 206 -29.50 -2.85 14.11
CA ALA A 206 -30.73 -3.58 13.93
C ALA A 206 -31.39 -3.31 12.57
N LYS A 207 -31.70 -4.38 11.82
CA LYS A 207 -32.28 -4.32 10.47
C LYS A 207 -33.69 -3.66 10.45
N LYS A 208 -34.11 -3.16 9.29
CA LYS A 208 -35.44 -2.58 9.03
C LYS A 208 -36.62 -3.48 9.47
N SER A 209 -36.45 -4.79 9.40
CA SER A 209 -37.47 -5.76 9.80
C SER A 209 -37.54 -6.02 11.33
N SER A 210 -36.58 -5.48 12.09
CA SER A 210 -36.53 -5.65 13.55
C SER A 210 -37.41 -4.64 14.26
N ILE A 211 -38.03 -5.03 15.39
CA ILE A 211 -38.70 -4.11 16.33
C ILE A 211 -37.74 -3.07 16.92
N ASN A 212 -36.43 -3.37 16.89
CA ASN A 212 -35.35 -2.51 17.35
C ASN A 212 -34.69 -1.72 16.22
N TYR A 213 -35.33 -1.61 15.05
CA TYR A 213 -34.75 -0.92 13.89
C TYR A 213 -34.14 0.45 14.24
N GLY A 214 -32.92 0.65 13.81
CA GLY A 214 -32.14 1.87 14.04
C GLY A 214 -31.46 1.95 15.39
N LYS A 215 -31.63 0.97 16.29
CA LYS A 215 -30.83 0.90 17.52
C LYS A 215 -29.49 0.25 17.24
N ARG A 216 -28.46 0.76 17.89
CA ARG A 216 -27.09 0.26 17.85
C ARG A 216 -26.89 -0.83 18.90
N GLY A 217 -25.78 -1.56 18.81
CA GLY A 217 -25.43 -2.62 19.75
C GLY A 217 -25.39 -2.17 21.21
N ASP A 218 -24.75 -1.06 21.49
CA ASP A 218 -24.65 -0.46 22.83
C ASP A 218 -26.02 -0.12 23.44
N GLU A 219 -27.01 0.34 22.64
CA GLU A 219 -28.38 0.61 23.08
C GLU A 219 -29.18 -0.67 23.35
N LEU A 220 -28.70 -1.81 22.88
CA LEU A 220 -29.31 -3.12 23.04
C LEU A 220 -28.62 -3.98 24.11
N GLY A 221 -27.52 -3.49 24.67
CA GLY A 221 -26.71 -4.17 25.68
C GLY A 221 -25.95 -5.38 25.12
N LEU A 222 -25.53 -5.28 23.82
CA LEU A 222 -24.68 -6.26 23.18
C LEU A 222 -23.22 -6.01 23.58
N GLU A 223 -22.34 -7.02 23.40
CA GLU A 223 -20.93 -6.87 23.73
C GLU A 223 -20.22 -5.90 22.79
N ASP A 224 -19.11 -5.39 23.26
CA ASP A 224 -18.23 -4.54 22.48
C ASP A 224 -17.20 -5.39 21.70
N ASP A 225 -16.90 -4.97 20.46
CA ASP A 225 -15.90 -5.60 19.60
C ASP A 225 -14.50 -5.12 20.00
N GLY A 226 -13.90 -5.79 20.97
CA GLY A 226 -12.57 -5.45 21.48
C GLY A 226 -11.45 -5.77 20.49
N TYR A 227 -10.33 -5.04 20.62
CA TYR A 227 -9.15 -5.19 19.76
C TYR A 227 -7.86 -5.04 20.55
N GLU A 228 -6.94 -5.96 20.37
CA GLU A 228 -5.56 -5.89 20.85
C GLU A 228 -4.60 -6.10 19.69
N ASN A 229 -3.59 -5.23 19.54
CA ASN A 229 -2.52 -5.36 18.56
C ASN A 229 -1.19 -5.14 19.24
N ILE A 230 -0.26 -6.07 19.04
CA ILE A 230 1.14 -5.94 19.43
C ILE A 230 1.98 -6.00 18.16
N THR A 231 2.58 -4.87 17.78
CA THR A 231 3.52 -4.80 16.65
C THR A 231 4.94 -4.65 17.17
N THR A 232 5.83 -5.54 16.71
CA THR A 232 7.26 -5.53 17.05
C THR A 232 8.08 -5.43 15.78
N ASN A 233 9.04 -4.49 15.73
CA ASN A 233 9.98 -4.35 14.63
C ASN A 233 11.43 -4.43 15.14
N LEU A 234 12.27 -5.11 14.38
CA LEU A 234 13.70 -5.19 14.60
C LEU A 234 14.42 -4.98 13.27
N LYS A 235 15.33 -4.01 13.22
CA LYS A 235 16.22 -3.80 12.07
C LYS A 235 17.67 -3.71 12.54
N ALA A 236 18.59 -4.31 11.80
CA ALA A 236 20.00 -4.15 12.02
C ALA A 236 20.77 -4.14 10.71
N GLY A 237 21.82 -3.34 10.65
CA GLY A 237 22.72 -3.28 9.51
C GLY A 237 24.17 -3.19 9.93
N TYR A 238 25.04 -3.77 9.13
CA TYR A 238 26.49 -3.78 9.36
C TYR A 238 27.24 -3.46 8.07
N ASN A 239 28.03 -2.38 8.08
CA ASN A 239 28.94 -2.04 7.02
C ASN A 239 30.21 -2.87 7.20
N ILE A 240 30.41 -3.88 6.35
CA ILE A 240 31.62 -4.71 6.32
C ILE A 240 32.80 -3.82 5.98
N ASP A 241 32.61 -3.00 4.95
CA ASP A 241 33.49 -1.91 4.49
C ASP A 241 32.64 -0.84 3.77
N ASP A 242 33.27 0.13 3.10
CA ASP A 242 32.58 1.24 2.40
C ASP A 242 31.74 0.78 1.19
N ALA A 243 32.02 -0.41 0.67
CA ALA A 243 31.35 -1.00 -0.49
C ALA A 243 30.32 -2.07 -0.12
N ASN A 244 30.44 -2.67 1.05
CA ASN A 244 29.72 -3.90 1.39
C ASN A 244 28.91 -3.73 2.68
N LYS A 245 27.60 -3.96 2.60
CA LYS A 245 26.64 -3.85 3.70
C LYS A 245 25.74 -5.09 3.78
N VAL A 246 25.46 -5.54 4.99
CA VAL A 246 24.45 -6.55 5.29
C VAL A 246 23.38 -5.93 6.16
N GLU A 247 22.10 -6.22 5.86
CA GLU A 247 20.95 -5.78 6.65
C GLU A 247 20.01 -6.94 6.93
N ILE A 248 19.40 -6.92 8.11
CA ILE A 248 18.29 -7.79 8.49
C ILE A 248 17.13 -6.94 9.00
N ALA A 249 15.90 -7.36 8.73
CA ALA A 249 14.73 -6.81 9.37
C ALA A 249 13.73 -7.92 9.67
N HIS A 250 13.00 -7.74 10.78
CA HIS A 250 11.95 -8.65 11.21
C HIS A 250 10.80 -7.87 11.84
N THR A 251 9.59 -8.09 11.34
CA THR A 251 8.36 -7.50 11.86
C THR A 251 7.41 -8.60 12.27
N ILE A 252 6.77 -8.45 13.43
CA ILE A 252 5.70 -9.32 13.92
C ILE A 252 4.50 -8.43 14.18
N ILE A 253 3.33 -8.83 13.66
CA ILE A 253 2.03 -8.24 13.94
C ILE A 253 1.18 -9.33 14.59
N ASP A 254 0.88 -9.17 15.88
CA ASP A 254 0.14 -10.13 16.70
C ASP A 254 -1.16 -9.46 17.17
N VAL A 255 -2.31 -10.01 16.76
CA VAL A 255 -3.62 -9.35 16.92
C VAL A 255 -4.65 -10.32 17.44
N ASP A 256 -5.39 -9.88 18.43
CA ASP A 256 -6.65 -10.49 18.88
C ASP A 256 -7.80 -9.49 18.68
N SER A 257 -8.91 -9.92 18.08
CA SER A 257 -10.08 -9.07 17.86
C SER A 257 -11.39 -9.84 18.01
N ASN A 258 -12.41 -9.14 18.49
CA ASN A 258 -13.79 -9.60 18.45
C ASN A 258 -14.49 -9.00 17.23
N PHE A 259 -15.48 -9.67 16.69
CA PHE A 259 -16.26 -9.17 15.57
C PHE A 259 -17.65 -9.78 15.47
N ASP A 260 -18.58 -8.99 14.95
CA ASP A 260 -19.95 -9.39 14.72
C ASP A 260 -20.15 -10.07 13.35
N ASN A 261 -21.22 -10.86 13.25
CA ASN A 261 -21.76 -11.27 11.96
C ASN A 261 -22.57 -10.13 11.33
N SER A 262 -22.64 -10.07 10.00
CA SER A 262 -23.41 -9.07 9.25
C SER A 262 -24.91 -9.01 9.60
N SER A 263 -25.44 -9.98 10.32
CA SER A 263 -26.87 -10.14 10.60
C SER A 263 -27.23 -10.37 12.06
N SER A 264 -26.26 -10.59 12.93
CA SER A 264 -26.47 -10.86 14.37
C SER A 264 -25.22 -10.47 15.13
N ASP A 265 -25.44 -10.02 16.35
CA ASP A 265 -24.43 -9.97 17.39
C ASP A 265 -23.89 -11.38 17.65
N ALA A 266 -22.58 -11.54 17.71
CA ALA A 266 -21.96 -12.85 17.85
C ALA A 266 -20.59 -12.73 18.51
N LEU A 267 -20.33 -13.57 19.50
CA LEU A 267 -19.06 -13.66 20.23
C LEU A 267 -17.95 -14.28 19.35
N ASN A 268 -17.79 -13.80 18.11
CA ASN A 268 -16.75 -14.33 17.23
C ASN A 268 -15.40 -13.68 17.57
N THR A 269 -14.34 -14.46 17.44
CA THR A 269 -12.97 -13.96 17.66
C THR A 269 -12.07 -14.26 16.46
N SER A 270 -11.14 -13.35 16.21
CA SER A 270 -10.07 -13.52 15.25
C SER A 270 -8.73 -13.35 15.94
N THR A 271 -7.80 -14.24 15.63
CA THR A 271 -6.39 -14.13 16.02
C THR A 271 -5.55 -14.07 14.74
N THR A 272 -4.65 -13.11 14.64
CA THR A 272 -3.71 -12.97 13.51
C THR A 272 -2.29 -12.87 14.03
N LYS A 273 -1.37 -13.63 13.44
CA LYS A 273 0.06 -13.59 13.78
C LYS A 273 0.93 -13.60 12.54
N ASP A 274 1.08 -12.43 11.92
CA ASP A 274 1.86 -12.27 10.72
C ASP A 274 3.33 -11.96 11.03
N LYS A 275 4.25 -12.53 10.24
CA LYS A 275 5.69 -12.31 10.40
C LYS A 275 6.33 -12.00 9.05
N PHE A 276 7.16 -10.96 9.04
CA PHE A 276 7.85 -10.48 7.84
C PHE A 276 9.34 -10.41 8.13
N SER A 277 10.14 -11.08 7.32
CA SER A 277 11.59 -11.17 7.52
C SER A 277 12.32 -10.82 6.24
N THR A 278 13.43 -10.12 6.34
CA THR A 278 14.37 -9.92 5.25
C THR A 278 15.81 -10.04 5.70
N ILE A 279 16.64 -10.57 4.83
CA ILE A 279 18.08 -10.42 4.87
C ILE A 279 18.53 -9.91 3.51
N SER A 280 19.39 -8.91 3.48
CA SER A 280 19.95 -8.36 2.26
C SER A 280 21.44 -8.11 2.39
N TYR A 281 22.12 -8.26 1.26
CA TYR A 281 23.51 -7.87 1.08
C TYR A 281 23.57 -6.86 -0.07
N GLN A 282 24.18 -5.72 0.21
CA GLN A 282 24.44 -4.68 -0.78
C GLN A 282 25.93 -4.60 -1.08
N ASN A 283 26.26 -4.57 -2.36
CA ASN A 283 27.59 -4.27 -2.84
C ASN A 283 27.55 -3.03 -3.73
N LYS A 284 28.38 -2.06 -3.43
CA LYS A 284 28.54 -0.80 -4.17
C LYS A 284 29.90 -0.76 -4.81
N ILE A 285 29.94 -0.66 -6.13
CA ILE A 285 31.15 -0.39 -6.90
C ILE A 285 30.99 0.95 -7.62
N ASP A 286 32.06 1.46 -8.22
CA ASP A 286 32.11 2.82 -8.80
C ASP A 286 30.92 3.16 -9.72
N PHE A 287 30.42 2.19 -10.46
CA PHE A 287 29.38 2.39 -11.48
C PHE A 287 28.06 1.66 -11.20
N ALA A 288 27.95 0.91 -10.10
CA ALA A 288 26.73 0.15 -9.81
C ALA A 288 26.55 -0.17 -8.32
N THR A 289 25.30 -0.28 -7.92
CA THR A 289 24.91 -0.83 -6.62
C THR A 289 24.07 -2.08 -6.83
N THR A 290 24.50 -3.21 -6.25
CA THR A 290 23.80 -4.47 -6.36
C THR A 290 23.28 -4.90 -5.00
N ASP A 291 21.99 -5.21 -4.93
CA ASP A 291 21.32 -5.78 -3.77
C ASP A 291 20.96 -7.24 -4.05
N ILE A 292 21.36 -8.14 -3.17
CA ILE A 292 20.91 -9.54 -3.12
C ILE A 292 20.08 -9.70 -1.87
N TYR A 293 18.90 -10.28 -1.98
CA TYR A 293 17.96 -10.38 -0.86
C TYR A 293 17.20 -11.70 -0.80
N ALA A 294 16.84 -12.08 0.42
CA ALA A 294 15.85 -13.09 0.71
C ALA A 294 14.81 -12.50 1.67
N LYS A 295 13.54 -12.68 1.32
CA LYS A 295 12.38 -12.18 2.08
C LYS A 295 11.41 -13.32 2.35
N LYS A 296 10.76 -13.25 3.49
CA LYS A 296 9.70 -14.18 3.88
C LYS A 296 8.54 -13.44 4.49
N SER A 297 7.33 -13.75 4.05
CA SER A 297 6.07 -13.33 4.66
C SER A 297 5.34 -14.59 5.12
N ASP A 298 5.07 -14.69 6.41
CA ASP A 298 4.27 -15.76 7.00
C ASP A 298 2.95 -15.16 7.48
N PHE A 299 1.84 -15.73 7.04
CA PHE A 299 0.48 -15.34 7.40
C PHE A 299 -0.14 -16.47 8.23
N ASP A 300 -0.64 -16.13 9.41
CA ASP A 300 -1.31 -17.07 10.30
C ASP A 300 -2.53 -16.37 10.90
N ARG A 301 -3.71 -16.77 10.46
CA ARG A 301 -4.99 -16.18 10.86
C ARG A 301 -6.00 -17.27 11.21
N LYS A 302 -6.70 -17.06 12.32
CA LYS A 302 -7.67 -17.98 12.87
C LYS A 302 -8.96 -17.24 13.19
N TYR A 303 -10.09 -17.77 12.72
CA TYR A 303 -11.43 -17.32 13.10
C TYR A 303 -12.13 -18.37 13.91
N HIS A 304 -12.68 -18.00 15.06
CA HIS A 304 -13.47 -18.86 15.90
C HIS A 304 -14.92 -18.37 15.95
N TYR A 305 -15.85 -19.27 15.69
CA TYR A 305 -17.29 -19.04 15.64
C TYR A 305 -17.99 -19.86 16.72
N PRO A 306 -18.17 -19.33 17.96
CA PRO A 306 -18.73 -20.11 19.08
C PRO A 306 -20.12 -20.65 18.81
N ALA A 307 -21.00 -19.89 18.12
CA ALA A 307 -22.35 -20.28 17.79
C ALA A 307 -22.43 -21.57 16.94
N TYR A 308 -21.39 -21.84 16.16
CA TYR A 308 -21.30 -23.03 15.30
C TYR A 308 -20.29 -24.05 15.83
N ASN A 309 -19.65 -23.81 16.97
CA ASN A 309 -18.52 -24.57 17.49
C ASN A 309 -17.46 -24.86 16.38
N SER A 310 -17.17 -23.88 15.56
CA SER A 310 -16.32 -23.99 14.37
C SER A 310 -15.11 -23.07 14.48
N THR A 311 -14.01 -23.51 13.88
CA THR A 311 -12.79 -22.71 13.75
C THR A 311 -12.24 -22.87 12.35
N SER A 312 -11.92 -21.76 11.69
CA SER A 312 -11.27 -21.72 10.38
C SER A 312 -9.84 -21.24 10.52
N TYR A 313 -8.92 -21.87 9.82
CA TYR A 313 -7.49 -21.55 9.81
C TYR A 313 -7.09 -21.10 8.42
N PHE A 314 -6.29 -20.03 8.36
CA PHE A 314 -5.75 -19.46 7.12
C PHE A 314 -4.25 -19.27 7.32
N GLU A 315 -3.46 -20.20 6.84
CA GLU A 315 -2.01 -20.20 6.98
C GLU A 315 -1.35 -20.26 5.63
N GLY A 316 -0.32 -19.43 5.42
CA GLY A 316 0.41 -19.41 4.18
C GLY A 316 1.72 -18.65 4.24
N THR A 317 2.58 -18.96 3.29
CA THR A 317 3.95 -18.42 3.24
C THR A 317 4.29 -17.90 1.85
N VAL A 318 4.93 -16.73 1.79
CA VAL A 318 5.58 -16.23 0.58
C VAL A 318 7.07 -16.14 0.82
N ASN A 319 7.86 -16.88 0.04
CA ASN A 319 9.31 -16.76 0.01
C ASN A 319 9.73 -16.03 -1.27
N GLU A 320 10.55 -14.98 -1.16
CA GLU A 320 11.10 -14.22 -2.28
C GLU A 320 12.62 -14.17 -2.18
N TYR A 321 13.29 -14.50 -3.28
CA TYR A 321 14.74 -14.39 -3.44
C TYR A 321 15.01 -13.54 -4.67
N GLY A 322 15.91 -12.57 -4.58
CA GLY A 322 16.15 -11.71 -5.71
C GLY A 322 17.52 -11.06 -5.72
N LEU A 323 17.83 -10.57 -6.91
CA LEU A 323 18.99 -9.74 -7.18
C LEU A 323 18.53 -8.53 -7.99
N LYS A 324 19.02 -7.37 -7.62
CA LYS A 324 18.75 -6.10 -8.29
C LYS A 324 20.04 -5.31 -8.37
N THR A 325 20.36 -4.78 -9.56
CA THR A 325 21.50 -3.89 -9.79
C THR A 325 21.02 -2.56 -10.33
N ASN A 326 21.38 -1.48 -9.67
CA ASN A 326 21.16 -0.10 -10.10
C ASN A 326 22.46 0.45 -10.68
N ILE A 327 22.41 0.94 -11.90
CA ILE A 327 23.54 1.47 -12.68
C ILE A 327 23.23 2.92 -13.03
N PRO A 328 23.71 3.91 -12.25
CA PRO A 328 23.64 5.30 -12.64
C PRO A 328 24.53 5.56 -13.86
N TYR A 329 24.10 6.46 -14.74
CA TYR A 329 24.87 6.86 -15.91
C TYR A 329 24.55 8.31 -16.31
N GLN A 330 25.26 8.87 -17.28
CA GLN A 330 25.10 10.27 -17.70
C GLN A 330 25.25 11.27 -16.53
N ASN A 331 26.27 11.08 -15.68
CA ASN A 331 26.52 11.91 -14.49
C ASN A 331 25.27 12.01 -13.58
N ASP A 332 24.68 10.87 -13.26
CA ASP A 332 23.48 10.69 -12.41
C ASP A 332 22.18 11.31 -12.95
N ASN A 333 22.18 11.74 -14.21
CA ASN A 333 20.96 12.17 -14.88
C ASN A 333 20.12 10.99 -15.41
N ALA A 334 20.63 9.78 -15.33
CA ALA A 334 19.94 8.58 -15.75
C ALA A 334 20.36 7.40 -14.88
N PHE A 335 19.49 6.40 -14.79
CA PHE A 335 19.82 5.11 -14.18
C PHE A 335 19.13 3.95 -14.89
N LEU A 336 19.74 2.79 -14.78
CA LEU A 336 19.22 1.52 -15.25
C LEU A 336 19.14 0.56 -14.06
N VAL A 337 17.94 0.02 -13.79
CA VAL A 337 17.75 -1.07 -12.84
C VAL A 337 17.53 -2.36 -13.61
N LEU A 338 18.35 -3.35 -13.32
CA LEU A 338 18.22 -4.71 -13.84
C LEU A 338 18.02 -5.67 -12.68
N GLY A 339 17.17 -6.66 -12.82
CA GLY A 339 17.02 -7.62 -11.76
C GLY A 339 16.25 -8.88 -12.13
N THR A 340 16.30 -9.80 -11.19
CA THR A 340 15.56 -11.06 -11.24
C THR A 340 15.02 -11.37 -9.86
N ASP A 341 13.85 -11.98 -9.81
CA ASP A 341 13.30 -12.53 -8.57
C ASP A 341 12.68 -13.92 -8.81
N PHE A 342 12.73 -14.72 -7.75
CA PHE A 342 12.02 -15.99 -7.63
C PHE A 342 11.09 -15.87 -6.42
N LYS A 343 9.82 -16.24 -6.60
CA LYS A 343 8.81 -16.26 -5.54
C LYS A 343 8.14 -17.63 -5.47
N SER A 344 7.91 -18.09 -4.23
CA SER A 344 7.09 -19.26 -3.93
C SER A 344 5.94 -18.83 -3.06
N PHE A 345 4.73 -19.18 -3.44
CA PHE A 345 3.48 -18.92 -2.73
C PHE A 345 2.91 -20.25 -2.29
N GLU A 346 2.69 -20.43 -1.00
CA GLU A 346 2.21 -21.68 -0.41
C GLU A 346 1.04 -21.39 0.55
N HIS A 347 -0.09 -22.06 0.33
CA HIS A 347 -1.21 -22.08 1.25
C HIS A 347 -1.20 -23.42 1.96
N GLU A 348 -1.16 -23.35 3.28
CA GLU A 348 -1.08 -24.52 4.15
C GLU A 348 -2.47 -24.99 4.58
N ASN A 349 -2.55 -25.98 5.44
CA ASN A 349 -3.78 -26.60 5.98
C ASN A 349 -4.73 -27.15 4.91
N ASP A 350 -5.99 -26.75 4.92
CA ASP A 350 -7.06 -27.37 4.13
C ASP A 350 -6.81 -27.33 2.61
N ILE A 351 -6.10 -26.31 2.10
CA ILE A 351 -5.79 -26.20 0.68
C ILE A 351 -4.50 -26.91 0.32
N ASN A 352 -3.43 -26.74 1.10
CA ASN A 352 -2.13 -27.40 0.93
C ASN A 352 -1.61 -27.43 -0.52
N GLU A 353 -1.60 -26.27 -1.13
CA GLU A 353 -1.21 -26.06 -2.54
C GLU A 353 -0.19 -24.93 -2.65
N LYS A 354 0.58 -24.92 -3.75
CA LYS A 354 1.58 -23.90 -4.02
C LYS A 354 1.76 -23.63 -5.50
N TYR A 355 2.32 -22.46 -5.81
CA TYR A 355 2.86 -22.13 -7.11
C TYR A 355 4.13 -21.28 -6.99
N ASN A 356 4.91 -21.28 -8.06
CA ASN A 356 6.17 -20.54 -8.15
C ASN A 356 6.14 -19.55 -9.31
N ASN A 357 6.87 -18.45 -9.14
CA ASN A 357 7.10 -17.43 -10.14
C ASN A 357 8.60 -17.16 -10.28
N LYS A 358 9.07 -16.97 -11.51
CA LYS A 358 10.43 -16.48 -11.83
C LYS A 358 10.29 -15.26 -12.71
N ALA A 359 11.05 -14.22 -12.44
CA ALA A 359 10.94 -13.00 -13.21
C ALA A 359 12.29 -12.39 -13.57
N LEU A 360 12.28 -11.70 -14.71
CA LEU A 360 13.32 -10.78 -15.13
C LEU A 360 12.70 -9.41 -15.35
N PHE A 361 13.37 -8.35 -14.91
CA PHE A 361 12.89 -6.99 -15.07
C PHE A 361 14.01 -6.00 -15.39
N ILE A 362 13.61 -4.96 -16.09
CA ILE A 362 14.43 -3.81 -16.42
C ILE A 362 13.62 -2.54 -16.23
N THR A 363 14.22 -1.52 -15.62
CA THR A 363 13.65 -0.17 -15.52
C THR A 363 14.74 0.83 -15.89
N ASN A 364 14.42 1.75 -16.78
CA ASN A 364 15.30 2.82 -17.22
C ASN A 364 14.64 4.17 -16.91
N SER A 365 15.39 5.14 -16.42
CA SER A 365 14.91 6.51 -16.21
C SER A 365 15.95 7.50 -16.67
N ASN A 366 15.53 8.48 -17.47
CA ASN A 366 16.39 9.51 -18.06
C ASN A 366 15.85 10.90 -17.76
N LYS A 367 16.71 11.79 -17.28
CA LYS A 367 16.48 13.22 -17.16
C LYS A 367 17.15 13.93 -18.34
N LEU A 368 16.37 14.50 -19.21
CA LEU A 368 16.79 15.18 -20.43
C LEU A 368 16.55 16.70 -20.31
N ASN A 369 17.15 17.49 -21.19
CA ASN A 369 16.93 18.94 -21.28
C ASN A 369 17.13 19.67 -19.93
N ASN A 370 18.25 19.40 -19.25
CA ASN A 370 18.53 19.92 -17.90
C ASN A 370 17.44 19.55 -16.89
N ALA A 371 17.05 18.28 -16.87
CA ALA A 371 16.01 17.69 -16.02
C ALA A 371 14.58 18.27 -16.24
N LYS A 372 14.34 18.97 -17.34
CA LYS A 372 12.99 19.44 -17.69
C LYS A 372 12.10 18.34 -18.28
N THR A 373 12.69 17.33 -18.88
CA THR A 373 11.99 16.18 -19.45
C THR A 373 12.48 14.92 -18.77
N ILE A 374 11.57 14.15 -18.18
CA ILE A 374 11.88 12.87 -17.53
C ILE A 374 11.13 11.80 -18.26
N ILE A 375 11.82 10.71 -18.63
CA ILE A 375 11.22 9.54 -19.27
C ILE A 375 11.60 8.33 -18.43
N THR A 376 10.60 7.52 -18.10
CA THR A 376 10.77 6.26 -17.37
C THR A 376 10.13 5.13 -18.17
N GLU A 377 10.87 4.06 -18.38
CA GLU A 377 10.44 2.86 -19.11
C GLU A 377 10.71 1.63 -18.25
N SER A 378 9.78 0.69 -18.21
CA SER A 378 10.00 -0.61 -17.57
C SER A 378 9.42 -1.74 -18.38
N LEU A 379 10.07 -2.89 -18.28
CA LEU A 379 9.62 -4.15 -18.86
C LEU A 379 9.91 -5.27 -17.86
N ARG A 380 8.95 -6.16 -17.70
CA ARG A 380 9.06 -7.32 -16.83
C ARG A 380 8.42 -8.53 -17.50
N THR A 381 9.08 -9.66 -17.35
CA THR A 381 8.55 -10.97 -17.75
C THR A 381 8.51 -11.87 -16.52
N ASP A 382 7.36 -12.51 -16.31
CA ASP A 382 7.06 -13.42 -15.21
C ASP A 382 6.69 -14.79 -15.78
N ALA A 383 7.43 -15.82 -15.38
CA ALA A 383 7.18 -17.22 -15.73
C ALA A 383 6.62 -17.97 -14.51
N TYR A 384 5.43 -18.55 -14.67
CA TYR A 384 4.74 -19.30 -13.64
C TYR A 384 4.74 -20.80 -13.93
N ASP A 385 4.66 -21.61 -12.89
CA ASP A 385 4.46 -23.06 -13.04
C ASP A 385 2.96 -23.45 -13.13
N LYS A 386 2.05 -22.55 -12.76
CA LYS A 386 0.57 -22.78 -12.75
C LYS A 386 -0.21 -21.91 -13.73
N PHE A 387 0.38 -20.83 -14.24
CA PHE A 387 -0.28 -19.87 -15.13
C PHE A 387 0.59 -19.63 -16.37
N ASP A 388 -0.02 -19.12 -17.42
CA ASP A 388 0.71 -18.63 -18.59
C ASP A 388 1.66 -17.50 -18.21
N ASP A 389 2.82 -17.47 -18.87
CA ASP A 389 3.79 -16.41 -18.73
C ASP A 389 3.19 -15.04 -19.02
N LYS A 390 3.61 -14.04 -18.25
CA LYS A 390 3.13 -12.66 -18.38
C LYS A 390 4.28 -11.73 -18.68
N THR A 391 4.11 -10.90 -19.72
CA THR A 391 5.03 -9.79 -19.99
C THR A 391 4.27 -8.48 -19.84
N THR A 392 4.75 -7.61 -18.97
CA THR A 392 4.15 -6.30 -18.68
C THR A 392 5.19 -5.20 -18.80
N GLY A 393 4.72 -4.01 -19.12
CA GLY A 393 5.59 -2.85 -19.25
C GLY A 393 4.88 -1.57 -18.90
N LYS A 394 5.68 -0.54 -18.73
CA LYS A 394 5.21 0.81 -18.44
C LYS A 394 6.10 1.82 -19.14
N VAL A 395 5.51 2.90 -19.60
CA VAL A 395 6.20 4.09 -20.08
C VAL A 395 5.57 5.32 -19.41
N GLY A 396 6.42 6.21 -18.94
CA GLY A 396 6.00 7.48 -18.35
C GLY A 396 6.86 8.63 -18.87
N ILE A 397 6.24 9.78 -19.04
CA ILE A 397 6.90 11.04 -19.37
C ILE A 397 6.41 12.14 -18.42
N LYS A 398 7.33 12.95 -17.92
CA LYS A 398 7.05 14.16 -17.16
C LYS A 398 7.80 15.32 -17.79
N GLN A 399 7.09 16.41 -18.07
CA GLN A 399 7.66 17.60 -18.70
C GLN A 399 7.44 18.83 -17.82
N TYR A 400 8.49 19.46 -17.36
CA TYR A 400 8.46 20.76 -16.73
C TYR A 400 8.36 21.86 -17.81
N ILE A 401 7.25 22.59 -17.80
CA ILE A 401 7.02 23.73 -18.71
C ILE A 401 7.78 24.96 -18.19
N TRP A 402 7.66 25.21 -16.87
CA TRP A 402 8.50 26.12 -16.10
C TRP A 402 8.64 25.60 -14.67
N ASN A 403 9.35 26.29 -13.80
CA ASN A 403 9.88 25.74 -12.54
C ASN A 403 8.88 24.94 -11.69
N GLU A 404 7.63 25.38 -11.60
CA GLU A 404 6.63 24.75 -10.74
C GLU A 404 5.49 24.08 -11.53
N LEU A 405 5.40 24.31 -12.85
CA LEU A 405 4.40 23.68 -13.69
C LEU A 405 4.98 22.48 -14.40
N ASN A 406 4.40 21.33 -14.16
CA ASN A 406 4.70 20.13 -14.94
C ASN A 406 3.43 19.45 -15.46
N VAL A 407 3.61 18.69 -16.52
CA VAL A 407 2.61 17.77 -17.07
C VAL A 407 3.21 16.37 -17.13
N SER A 408 2.41 15.36 -16.85
CA SER A 408 2.84 13.96 -16.87
C SER A 408 1.84 13.09 -17.61
N SER A 409 2.34 12.01 -18.20
CA SER A 409 1.53 10.97 -18.80
C SER A 409 2.19 9.63 -18.57
N ASN A 410 1.41 8.64 -18.18
CA ASN A 410 1.84 7.28 -17.99
C ASN A 410 0.90 6.32 -18.72
N TYR A 411 1.46 5.26 -19.26
CA TYR A 411 0.75 4.10 -19.79
C TYR A 411 1.41 2.83 -19.26
N GLY A 412 0.62 1.89 -18.79
CA GLY A 412 1.14 0.63 -18.28
C GLY A 412 0.18 -0.53 -18.50
N THR A 413 0.76 -1.72 -18.58
CA THR A 413 0.06 -3.00 -18.53
C THR A 413 0.35 -3.68 -17.21
N ALA A 414 -0.63 -4.40 -16.68
CA ALA A 414 -0.50 -5.12 -15.43
C ALA A 414 -1.35 -6.40 -15.45
N TYR A 415 -1.20 -7.22 -14.44
CA TYR A 415 -1.98 -8.43 -14.27
C TYR A 415 -2.12 -8.76 -12.78
N ASN A 416 -3.11 -9.59 -12.48
CA ASN A 416 -3.32 -10.16 -11.15
C ASN A 416 -3.57 -11.66 -11.29
N VAL A 417 -2.89 -12.49 -10.49
CA VAL A 417 -3.11 -13.95 -10.53
C VAL A 417 -4.16 -14.35 -9.50
N PRO A 418 -4.97 -15.40 -9.78
CA PRO A 418 -5.86 -15.97 -8.78
C PRO A 418 -5.06 -16.42 -7.55
N THR A 419 -5.56 -16.16 -6.35
CA THR A 419 -4.98 -16.71 -5.13
C THR A 419 -5.20 -18.22 -5.07
N LEU A 420 -4.42 -18.91 -4.21
CA LEU A 420 -4.65 -20.35 -3.98
C LEU A 420 -6.04 -20.61 -3.41
N TYR A 421 -6.60 -19.65 -2.64
CA TYR A 421 -7.98 -19.72 -2.17
C TYR A 421 -9.00 -19.61 -3.32
N ASN A 422 -8.79 -18.70 -4.29
CA ASN A 422 -9.65 -18.61 -5.48
C ASN A 422 -9.65 -19.89 -6.30
N LEU A 423 -8.54 -20.64 -6.34
CA LEU A 423 -8.38 -21.84 -7.15
C LEU A 423 -8.89 -23.11 -6.45
N TYR A 424 -8.63 -23.25 -5.14
CA TYR A 424 -8.70 -24.55 -4.48
C TYR A 424 -9.63 -24.63 -3.26
N SER A 425 -10.17 -23.50 -2.77
CA SER A 425 -11.18 -23.53 -1.71
C SER A 425 -12.48 -24.21 -2.18
N ASP A 426 -13.39 -24.48 -1.25
CA ASP A 426 -14.73 -24.97 -1.58
C ASP A 426 -15.51 -24.06 -2.53
N TYR A 427 -15.14 -22.80 -2.60
CA TYR A 427 -15.70 -21.77 -3.50
C TYR A 427 -14.84 -21.55 -4.76
N GLY A 428 -13.75 -22.28 -4.89
CA GLY A 428 -12.73 -22.07 -5.92
C GLY A 428 -13.10 -22.64 -7.29
N ASP A 429 -12.41 -22.12 -8.32
CA ASP A 429 -12.36 -22.69 -9.66
C ASP A 429 -10.91 -22.77 -10.14
N LYS A 430 -10.44 -24.00 -10.43
CA LYS A 430 -9.06 -24.27 -10.91
C LYS A 430 -8.78 -23.76 -12.32
N ASN A 431 -9.82 -23.34 -13.05
CA ASN A 431 -9.73 -22.86 -14.43
C ASN A 431 -9.65 -21.33 -14.53
N LEU A 432 -9.57 -20.61 -13.40
CA LEU A 432 -9.47 -19.16 -13.41
C LEU A 432 -8.23 -18.67 -14.16
N ASN A 433 -8.47 -17.72 -15.04
CA ASN A 433 -7.41 -17.00 -15.74
C ASN A 433 -6.91 -15.82 -14.89
N PRO A 434 -5.62 -15.46 -15.00
CA PRO A 434 -5.13 -14.20 -14.45
C PRO A 434 -5.81 -12.99 -15.11
N GLU A 435 -6.23 -12.02 -14.29
CA GLU A 435 -6.75 -10.74 -14.76
C GLU A 435 -5.69 -9.99 -15.57
N LYS A 436 -6.12 -9.24 -16.59
CA LYS A 436 -5.25 -8.39 -17.41
C LYS A 436 -5.69 -6.94 -17.30
N THR A 437 -4.77 -6.06 -16.98
CA THR A 437 -5.04 -4.64 -16.79
C THR A 437 -4.25 -3.81 -17.80
N LYS A 438 -4.91 -2.77 -18.35
CA LYS A 438 -4.28 -1.70 -19.12
C LYS A 438 -4.75 -0.37 -18.56
N GLY A 439 -3.81 0.50 -18.25
CA GLY A 439 -4.15 1.80 -17.67
C GLY A 439 -3.31 2.93 -18.22
N TYR A 440 -3.88 4.12 -18.23
CA TYR A 440 -3.15 5.36 -18.50
C TYR A 440 -3.65 6.47 -17.58
N ASP A 441 -2.76 7.42 -17.33
CA ASP A 441 -3.08 8.67 -16.66
C ASP A 441 -2.42 9.88 -17.35
N LEU A 442 -3.05 11.03 -17.15
CA LEU A 442 -2.60 12.34 -17.61
C LEU A 442 -2.70 13.30 -16.43
N GLY A 443 -1.59 13.87 -16.02
CA GLY A 443 -1.50 14.75 -14.87
C GLY A 443 -0.98 16.14 -15.21
N VAL A 444 -1.41 17.12 -14.44
CA VAL A 444 -0.83 18.46 -14.39
C VAL A 444 -0.66 18.87 -12.93
N GLU A 445 0.48 19.47 -12.62
CA GLU A 445 0.78 19.92 -11.27
C GLU A 445 1.35 21.35 -11.32
N TYR A 446 0.87 22.20 -10.39
CA TYR A 446 1.33 23.58 -10.26
C TYR A 446 1.15 24.09 -8.81
N LEU A 447 2.24 24.44 -8.13
CA LEU A 447 2.24 25.07 -6.78
C LEU A 447 1.35 24.34 -5.75
N GLY A 448 1.45 23.01 -5.68
CA GLY A 448 0.68 22.17 -4.77
C GLY A 448 -0.73 21.81 -5.27
N LEU A 449 -1.20 22.42 -6.37
CA LEU A 449 -2.42 21.98 -7.05
C LEU A 449 -2.07 20.89 -8.06
N SER A 450 -2.72 19.74 -7.97
CA SER A 450 -2.63 18.67 -8.94
C SER A 450 -3.99 18.32 -9.51
N ALA A 451 -4.03 17.95 -10.80
CA ALA A 451 -5.20 17.40 -11.43
C ALA A 451 -4.78 16.22 -12.32
N THR A 452 -5.42 15.08 -12.15
CA THR A 452 -5.09 13.86 -12.89
C THR A 452 -6.36 13.24 -13.46
N TYR A 453 -6.36 12.94 -14.75
CA TYR A 453 -7.34 12.05 -15.39
C TYR A 453 -6.75 10.65 -15.49
N PHE A 454 -7.52 9.63 -15.17
CA PHE A 454 -7.10 8.23 -15.28
C PHE A 454 -8.16 7.37 -15.97
N ASN A 455 -7.70 6.28 -16.59
CA ASN A 455 -8.56 5.23 -17.14
C ASN A 455 -7.84 3.88 -16.99
N THR A 456 -8.55 2.91 -16.42
CA THR A 456 -8.07 1.53 -16.22
C THR A 456 -9.11 0.56 -16.77
N LYS A 457 -8.67 -0.38 -17.57
CA LYS A 457 -9.49 -1.48 -18.13
C LYS A 457 -8.98 -2.80 -17.61
N ILE A 458 -9.88 -3.62 -17.10
CA ILE A 458 -9.58 -4.96 -16.55
C ILE A 458 -10.35 -5.97 -17.36
N ASP A 459 -9.64 -6.91 -17.97
CA ASP A 459 -10.14 -8.06 -18.71
C ASP A 459 -9.92 -9.33 -17.86
N ASP A 460 -10.82 -10.32 -17.97
CA ASP A 460 -10.82 -11.53 -17.14
C ASP A 460 -10.92 -11.23 -15.63
N MET A 461 -11.64 -10.19 -15.21
CA MET A 461 -11.76 -9.80 -13.80
C MET A 461 -12.30 -10.95 -12.96
N ILE A 462 -11.61 -11.27 -11.86
CA ILE A 462 -12.02 -12.36 -10.94
C ILE A 462 -13.00 -11.81 -9.91
N ASP A 463 -14.17 -12.41 -9.82
CA ASP A 463 -15.19 -12.06 -8.83
C ASP A 463 -15.94 -13.28 -8.31
N PHE A 464 -16.70 -13.08 -7.24
CA PHE A 464 -17.50 -14.14 -6.61
C PHE A 464 -18.95 -14.08 -7.13
N ASP A 465 -19.38 -15.14 -7.81
CA ASP A 465 -20.76 -15.26 -8.27
C ASP A 465 -21.66 -15.79 -7.14
N THR A 466 -22.54 -14.96 -6.64
CA THR A 466 -23.47 -15.28 -5.57
C THR A 466 -24.56 -16.28 -5.98
N ASN A 467 -24.76 -16.54 -7.28
CA ASN A 467 -25.73 -17.52 -7.77
C ASN A 467 -25.15 -18.94 -7.76
N THR A 468 -23.89 -19.08 -8.16
CA THR A 468 -23.19 -20.37 -8.22
C THR A 468 -22.38 -20.65 -6.96
N TYR A 469 -22.16 -19.64 -6.11
CA TYR A 469 -21.27 -19.70 -4.94
C TYR A 469 -19.84 -20.11 -5.33
N LYS A 470 -19.34 -19.60 -6.48
CA LYS A 470 -18.00 -19.88 -6.99
C LYS A 470 -17.33 -18.60 -7.44
N TYR A 471 -15.98 -18.60 -7.37
CA TYR A 471 -15.18 -17.59 -8.06
C TYR A 471 -15.19 -17.87 -9.56
N GLY A 472 -15.28 -16.82 -10.36
CA GLY A 472 -15.27 -16.86 -11.85
C GLY A 472 -14.56 -15.65 -12.43
N ASN A 473 -14.12 -15.79 -13.68
CA ASN A 473 -13.76 -14.59 -14.46
C ASN A 473 -15.05 -13.99 -15.05
N LEU A 474 -15.23 -12.69 -14.92
CA LEU A 474 -16.32 -11.96 -15.55
C LEU A 474 -16.11 -11.91 -17.07
N ASP A 475 -17.19 -12.12 -17.83
CA ASP A 475 -17.18 -11.93 -19.27
C ASP A 475 -17.17 -10.44 -19.62
N GLY A 476 -16.19 -9.99 -20.44
CA GLY A 476 -16.09 -8.62 -20.90
C GLY A 476 -14.99 -7.81 -20.21
N ILE A 477 -15.09 -6.49 -20.30
CA ILE A 477 -14.06 -5.56 -19.81
C ILE A 477 -14.66 -4.60 -18.81
N SER A 478 -14.25 -4.68 -17.56
CA SER A 478 -14.56 -3.67 -16.55
C SER A 478 -13.71 -2.42 -16.79
N ASN A 479 -14.34 -1.24 -16.77
CA ASN A 479 -13.69 0.04 -17.04
C ASN A 479 -13.86 1.00 -15.87
N LEU A 480 -12.76 1.44 -15.29
CA LEU A 480 -12.68 2.40 -14.20
C LEU A 480 -11.99 3.65 -14.69
N LYS A 481 -12.71 4.77 -14.74
CA LYS A 481 -12.17 6.05 -15.22
C LYS A 481 -12.61 7.20 -14.33
N GLY A 482 -11.85 8.28 -14.31
CA GLY A 482 -12.19 9.42 -13.48
C GLY A 482 -11.15 10.51 -13.47
N TYR A 483 -11.33 11.44 -12.56
CA TYR A 483 -10.36 12.50 -12.33
C TYR A 483 -10.19 12.76 -10.83
N GLU A 484 -8.97 13.12 -10.48
CA GLU A 484 -8.54 13.51 -9.14
C GLU A 484 -8.09 14.96 -9.18
N ILE A 485 -8.45 15.73 -8.17
CA ILE A 485 -7.95 17.10 -7.96
C ILE A 485 -7.49 17.15 -6.51
N ALA A 486 -6.25 17.55 -6.28
CA ALA A 486 -5.72 17.73 -4.94
C ALA A 486 -4.99 19.08 -4.82
N TYR A 487 -5.09 19.67 -3.66
CA TYR A 487 -4.34 20.87 -3.30
C TYR A 487 -3.71 20.69 -1.94
N LYS A 488 -2.39 20.66 -1.88
CA LYS A 488 -1.61 20.57 -0.66
C LYS A 488 -0.73 21.81 -0.52
N LYS A 489 -0.79 22.50 0.61
CA LYS A 489 0.04 23.66 0.87
C LYS A 489 0.22 23.93 2.35
N ASP A 490 1.46 24.11 2.77
CA ASP A 490 1.80 24.73 4.05
C ASP A 490 1.62 26.24 3.93
N VAL A 491 0.74 26.81 4.73
CA VAL A 491 0.46 28.26 4.77
C VAL A 491 1.48 28.95 5.66
N ASN A 492 1.81 28.32 6.77
CA ASN A 492 2.85 28.70 7.74
C ASN A 492 3.21 27.45 8.57
N GLU A 493 4.08 27.60 9.56
CA GLU A 493 4.56 26.53 10.44
C GLU A 493 3.43 25.79 11.21
N ASP A 494 2.29 26.46 11.45
CA ASP A 494 1.17 25.94 12.23
C ASP A 494 -0.07 25.64 11.39
N THR A 495 -0.04 25.93 10.07
CA THR A 495 -1.24 25.86 9.23
C THR A 495 -0.96 25.19 7.92
N PHE A 496 -1.64 24.12 7.68
CA PHE A 496 -1.57 23.31 6.48
C PHE A 496 -2.96 23.18 5.82
N ILE A 497 -3.00 23.18 4.50
CA ILE A 497 -4.22 22.94 3.72
C ILE A 497 -4.04 21.67 2.89
N ASN A 498 -4.94 20.72 3.08
CA ASN A 498 -5.07 19.53 2.23
C ASN A 498 -6.52 19.39 1.78
N LEU A 499 -6.76 19.57 0.49
CA LEU A 499 -8.07 19.40 -0.14
C LEU A 499 -7.91 18.38 -1.25
N ASN A 500 -8.79 17.40 -1.27
CA ASN A 500 -8.82 16.44 -2.37
C ASN A 500 -10.26 16.20 -2.83
N TYR A 501 -10.40 15.90 -4.11
CA TYR A 501 -11.66 15.51 -4.73
C TYR A 501 -11.39 14.44 -5.78
N THR A 502 -12.15 13.36 -5.71
CA THR A 502 -12.10 12.28 -6.70
C THR A 502 -13.50 12.04 -7.28
N HIS A 503 -13.57 11.98 -8.59
CA HIS A 503 -14.77 11.53 -9.30
C HIS A 503 -14.46 10.25 -10.05
N LEU A 504 -15.18 9.18 -9.72
CA LEU A 504 -15.01 7.86 -10.32
C LEU A 504 -16.26 7.49 -11.13
N ILE A 505 -16.03 6.92 -12.29
CA ILE A 505 -17.05 6.30 -13.14
C ILE A 505 -16.62 4.85 -13.36
N THR A 506 -17.49 3.92 -12.98
CA THR A 506 -17.29 2.49 -13.18
C THR A 506 -18.30 1.98 -14.19
N GLU A 507 -17.83 1.15 -15.10
CA GLU A 507 -18.65 0.43 -16.08
C GLU A 507 -18.27 -1.05 -15.95
N ASP A 508 -19.19 -1.86 -15.49
CA ASP A 508 -18.98 -3.31 -15.36
C ASP A 508 -19.02 -3.99 -16.74
N ALA A 509 -18.41 -5.18 -16.80
CA ALA A 509 -18.34 -6.02 -17.98
C ALA A 509 -19.71 -6.53 -18.43
#